data_21dac2d9995649373666a2200f2978a7
#
_entry.id   21dac2d9995649373666a2200f2978a7
#
_cell.length_a   1.000
_cell.length_b   1.000
_cell.length_c   1.000
_cell.angle_alpha   90.00
_cell.angle_beta   90.00
_cell.angle_gamma   90.00
#
_symmetry.space_group_name_H-M   'P 1'
#
loop_
_entity.id
_entity.type
_entity.pdbx_description
1 polymer ?
#
loop_
_entity_poly.entity_id
_entity_poly.type
_entity_poly.pdbx_seq_one_letter_code
_entity_poly.pdbx_strand_id
1 'polypeptide(L)'
;MAGTLYLVPTPIGNLNDISPRCARTLAEADFIAAEDTRVSLKLLNHLEIKKSLVSYHEHNKAESGGKILARLLAGETCALVTDAGSPAISDPGEDLVRLCAENGVTVCAIPGPCALVTALSISGLPTGRFTFEGFLSVNKKSRQEHLTGLKDETRTMIFYEAPHKLLTTLRDLVDAFGEERKISLCRELTKLHEEVRRMTLGEAAAYYEETPPRGEFVLVVAGAEEKAEEGCTFEAALDLVRARMAEGLSTKDAVKQVAKLTGFAKNLLYDAVVK
;
A
#
# COMPACT_ATOMS: atom_id res chain seq x y z
N MET A 1 -19.15 -31.26 -3.07
CA MET A 1 -18.19 -30.37 -2.37
C MET A 1 -18.35 -28.99 -2.99
N ALA A 2 -18.21 -27.93 -2.21
CA ALA A 2 -18.19 -26.59 -2.76
C ALA A 2 -17.03 -26.42 -3.76
N GLY A 3 -17.21 -25.56 -4.75
CA GLY A 3 -16.15 -25.20 -5.70
C GLY A 3 -15.09 -24.28 -5.09
N THR A 4 -14.27 -23.66 -5.91
CA THR A 4 -13.16 -22.79 -5.51
C THR A 4 -13.27 -21.45 -6.20
N LEU A 5 -13.09 -20.36 -5.44
CA LEU A 5 -12.87 -19.01 -5.97
C LEU A 5 -11.37 -18.81 -6.20
N TYR A 6 -10.95 -18.57 -7.43
CA TYR A 6 -9.58 -18.22 -7.78
C TYR A 6 -9.46 -16.70 -8.00
N LEU A 7 -8.56 -16.03 -7.30
CA LEU A 7 -8.17 -14.67 -7.60
C LEU A 7 -7.04 -14.72 -8.64
N VAL A 8 -7.31 -14.24 -9.84
CA VAL A 8 -6.37 -14.37 -10.97
C VAL A 8 -5.91 -12.99 -11.42
N PRO A 9 -4.67 -12.61 -11.12
CA PRO A 9 -4.10 -11.35 -11.59
C PRO A 9 -4.03 -11.28 -13.11
N THR A 10 -4.32 -10.09 -13.64
CA THR A 10 -4.22 -9.75 -15.06
C THR A 10 -3.03 -8.82 -15.33
N PRO A 11 -2.52 -8.74 -16.55
CA PRO A 11 -1.43 -7.83 -16.90
C PRO A 11 -1.75 -6.38 -16.58
N ILE A 12 -0.75 -5.62 -16.09
CA ILE A 12 -0.89 -4.19 -15.78
C ILE A 12 -0.45 -3.27 -16.93
N GLY A 13 -0.17 -3.85 -18.10
CA GLY A 13 0.25 -3.09 -19.29
C GLY A 13 0.96 -3.93 -20.33
N ASN A 14 1.52 -5.08 -19.96
CA ASN A 14 2.21 -5.98 -20.87
C ASN A 14 1.60 -7.38 -20.83
N LEU A 15 1.01 -7.82 -21.92
CA LEU A 15 0.35 -9.13 -22.01
C LEU A 15 1.30 -10.31 -21.73
N ASN A 16 2.61 -10.13 -21.91
CA ASN A 16 3.60 -11.16 -21.60
C ASN A 16 3.80 -11.41 -20.11
N ASP A 17 3.28 -10.54 -19.24
CA ASP A 17 3.39 -10.71 -17.79
C ASP A 17 2.37 -11.71 -17.22
N ILE A 18 1.44 -12.22 -18.04
CA ILE A 18 0.52 -13.25 -17.59
C ILE A 18 1.26 -14.58 -17.41
N SER A 19 1.15 -15.14 -16.20
CA SER A 19 1.81 -16.41 -15.94
C SER A 19 1.07 -17.59 -16.61
N PRO A 20 1.78 -18.68 -16.97
CA PRO A 20 1.13 -19.91 -17.47
C PRO A 20 0.08 -20.47 -16.50
N ARG A 21 0.26 -20.25 -15.18
CA ARG A 21 -0.70 -20.67 -14.17
C ARG A 21 -1.96 -19.80 -14.20
N CYS A 22 -1.84 -18.47 -14.39
CA CYS A 22 -3.00 -17.59 -14.58
C CYS A 22 -3.81 -18.01 -15.80
N ALA A 23 -3.16 -18.17 -16.97
CA ALA A 23 -3.83 -18.58 -18.21
C ALA A 23 -4.55 -19.92 -18.06
N ARG A 24 -3.88 -20.94 -17.48
CA ARG A 24 -4.48 -22.24 -17.21
C ARG A 24 -5.67 -22.14 -16.26
N THR A 25 -5.58 -21.40 -15.16
CA THR A 25 -6.68 -21.22 -14.21
C THR A 25 -7.90 -20.57 -14.86
N LEU A 26 -7.69 -19.57 -15.74
CA LEU A 26 -8.77 -18.96 -16.53
C LEU A 26 -9.40 -19.96 -17.49
N ALA A 27 -8.61 -20.84 -18.11
CA ALA A 27 -9.10 -21.87 -19.02
C ALA A 27 -9.86 -23.00 -18.30
N GLU A 28 -9.48 -23.35 -17.10
CA GLU A 28 -10.05 -24.47 -16.33
C GLU A 28 -11.28 -24.06 -15.49
N ALA A 29 -11.41 -22.80 -15.07
CA ALA A 29 -12.56 -22.32 -14.31
C ALA A 29 -13.87 -22.52 -15.08
N ASP A 30 -14.97 -22.81 -14.39
CA ASP A 30 -16.30 -22.99 -15.02
C ASP A 30 -16.83 -21.65 -15.55
N PHE A 31 -16.53 -20.55 -14.86
CA PHE A 31 -16.87 -19.18 -15.30
C PHE A 31 -15.88 -18.15 -14.73
N ILE A 32 -15.92 -16.96 -15.30
CA ILE A 32 -15.07 -15.85 -14.89
C ILE A 32 -15.93 -14.69 -14.42
N ALA A 33 -15.67 -14.20 -13.20
CA ALA A 33 -16.21 -12.96 -12.69
C ALA A 33 -15.23 -11.81 -13.03
N ALA A 34 -15.72 -10.79 -13.71
CA ALA A 34 -14.89 -9.70 -14.24
C ALA A 34 -15.45 -8.33 -13.89
N GLU A 35 -14.57 -7.38 -13.60
CA GLU A 35 -14.92 -5.99 -13.34
C GLU A 35 -15.53 -5.35 -14.59
N ASP A 36 -14.79 -5.24 -15.67
CA ASP A 36 -15.31 -4.93 -17.01
C ASP A 36 -15.14 -6.14 -17.93
N THR A 37 -16.28 -6.75 -18.28
CA THR A 37 -16.32 -7.92 -19.16
C THR A 37 -15.74 -7.64 -20.55
N ARG A 38 -15.75 -6.40 -21.01
CA ARG A 38 -15.21 -6.00 -22.32
C ARG A 38 -13.67 -6.00 -22.31
N VAL A 39 -13.07 -5.55 -21.19
CA VAL A 39 -11.63 -5.58 -20.99
C VAL A 39 -11.15 -7.03 -20.85
N SER A 40 -11.81 -7.78 -19.98
CA SER A 40 -11.49 -9.19 -19.75
C SER A 40 -11.65 -10.03 -21.04
N LEU A 41 -12.64 -9.74 -21.88
CA LEU A 41 -12.84 -10.45 -23.16
C LEU A 41 -11.63 -10.26 -24.10
N LYS A 42 -11.00 -9.07 -24.10
CA LYS A 42 -9.81 -8.85 -24.93
C LYS A 42 -8.65 -9.74 -24.49
N LEU A 43 -8.44 -9.85 -23.16
CA LEU A 43 -7.41 -10.74 -22.60
C LEU A 43 -7.70 -12.21 -22.93
N LEU A 44 -8.95 -12.65 -22.73
CA LEU A 44 -9.35 -14.03 -23.02
C LEU A 44 -9.21 -14.38 -24.50
N ASN A 45 -9.55 -13.45 -25.40
CA ASN A 45 -9.34 -13.63 -26.85
C ASN A 45 -7.85 -13.75 -27.20
N HIS A 46 -6.99 -12.94 -26.55
CA HIS A 46 -5.53 -13.05 -26.73
C HIS A 46 -4.97 -14.42 -26.27
N LEU A 47 -5.58 -14.97 -25.21
CA LEU A 47 -5.22 -16.29 -24.69
C LEU A 47 -5.95 -17.46 -25.37
N GLU A 48 -6.81 -17.18 -26.37
CA GLU A 48 -7.65 -18.15 -27.05
C GLU A 48 -8.62 -18.92 -26.12
N ILE A 49 -9.01 -18.29 -25.01
CA ILE A 49 -9.90 -18.87 -23.99
C ILE A 49 -11.36 -18.43 -24.26
N LYS A 50 -12.28 -19.39 -24.29
CA LYS A 50 -13.71 -19.14 -24.40
C LYS A 50 -14.42 -19.56 -23.13
N LYS A 51 -14.86 -18.59 -22.32
CA LYS A 51 -15.55 -18.80 -21.03
C LYS A 51 -16.71 -17.84 -20.86
N SER A 52 -17.69 -18.25 -20.07
CA SER A 52 -18.79 -17.36 -19.70
C SER A 52 -18.26 -16.30 -18.72
N LEU A 53 -18.62 -15.03 -18.99
CA LEU A 53 -18.29 -13.90 -18.14
C LEU A 53 -19.49 -13.47 -17.31
N VAL A 54 -19.28 -13.19 -16.04
CA VAL A 54 -20.24 -12.59 -15.13
C VAL A 54 -19.67 -11.24 -14.68
N SER A 55 -20.44 -10.17 -14.79
CA SER A 55 -20.02 -8.87 -14.32
C SER A 55 -20.01 -8.81 -12.79
N TYR A 56 -18.87 -8.35 -12.20
CA TYR A 56 -18.70 -8.15 -10.76
C TYR A 56 -17.88 -6.88 -10.52
N HIS A 57 -18.53 -5.78 -10.21
CA HIS A 57 -17.91 -4.48 -9.98
C HIS A 57 -18.55 -3.79 -8.76
N GLU A 58 -17.99 -2.68 -8.32
CA GLU A 58 -18.38 -1.98 -7.09
C GLU A 58 -19.90 -1.70 -6.99
N HIS A 59 -20.55 -1.36 -8.12
CA HIS A 59 -21.96 -1.00 -8.13
C HIS A 59 -22.92 -2.20 -8.11
N ASN A 60 -22.46 -3.43 -8.43
CA ASN A 60 -23.30 -4.63 -8.45
C ASN A 60 -22.84 -5.73 -7.50
N LYS A 61 -21.79 -5.50 -6.71
CA LYS A 61 -21.10 -6.50 -5.90
C LYS A 61 -22.03 -7.27 -4.94
N ALA A 62 -23.04 -6.64 -4.38
CA ALA A 62 -23.98 -7.30 -3.46
C ALA A 62 -24.84 -8.35 -4.19
N GLU A 63 -25.45 -7.99 -5.33
CA GLU A 63 -26.30 -8.90 -6.10
C GLU A 63 -25.48 -9.97 -6.81
N SER A 64 -24.44 -9.56 -7.52
CA SER A 64 -23.56 -10.49 -8.27
C SER A 64 -22.79 -11.42 -7.34
N GLY A 65 -22.34 -10.93 -6.19
CA GLY A 65 -21.65 -11.74 -5.17
C GLY A 65 -22.51 -12.90 -4.67
N GLY A 66 -23.79 -12.65 -4.39
CA GLY A 66 -24.72 -13.71 -3.99
C GLY A 66 -24.93 -14.76 -5.09
N LYS A 67 -25.02 -14.35 -6.35
CA LYS A 67 -25.15 -15.28 -7.50
C LYS A 67 -23.88 -16.11 -7.71
N ILE A 68 -22.69 -15.49 -7.58
CA ILE A 68 -21.41 -16.17 -7.68
C ILE A 68 -21.27 -17.19 -6.54
N LEU A 69 -21.57 -16.79 -5.29
CA LEU A 69 -21.55 -17.68 -4.14
C LEU A 69 -22.44 -18.91 -4.33
N ALA A 70 -23.68 -18.72 -4.81
CA ALA A 70 -24.61 -19.82 -5.04
C ALA A 70 -24.04 -20.87 -6.03
N ARG A 71 -23.38 -20.41 -7.10
CA ARG A 71 -22.70 -21.29 -8.07
C ARG A 71 -21.51 -22.04 -7.46
N LEU A 72 -20.69 -21.31 -6.66
CA LEU A 72 -19.57 -21.92 -5.92
C LEU A 72 -20.04 -22.99 -4.94
N LEU A 73 -21.13 -22.74 -4.20
CA LEU A 73 -21.73 -23.72 -3.29
C LEU A 73 -22.32 -24.93 -4.03
N ALA A 74 -22.76 -24.76 -5.28
CA ALA A 74 -23.20 -25.84 -6.16
C ALA A 74 -22.04 -26.69 -6.72
N GLY A 75 -20.78 -26.29 -6.46
CA GLY A 75 -19.57 -27.02 -6.85
C GLY A 75 -18.86 -26.47 -8.07
N GLU A 76 -19.34 -25.39 -8.69
CA GLU A 76 -18.65 -24.72 -9.79
C GLU A 76 -17.42 -23.95 -9.29
N THR A 77 -16.42 -23.78 -10.17
CA THR A 77 -15.22 -22.98 -9.93
C THR A 77 -15.32 -21.62 -10.61
N CYS A 78 -14.88 -20.56 -9.94
CA CYS A 78 -14.87 -19.20 -10.46
C CYS A 78 -13.46 -18.61 -10.47
N ALA A 79 -13.07 -17.97 -11.57
CA ALA A 79 -11.90 -17.09 -11.61
C ALA A 79 -12.38 -15.63 -11.51
N LEU A 80 -11.97 -14.91 -10.46
CA LEU A 80 -12.19 -13.47 -10.34
C LEU A 80 -11.00 -12.74 -10.97
N VAL A 81 -11.28 -11.81 -11.87
CA VAL A 81 -10.31 -10.92 -12.51
C VAL A 81 -10.76 -9.47 -12.40
N THR A 82 -9.80 -8.56 -12.42
CA THR A 82 -9.99 -7.11 -12.52
C THR A 82 -9.42 -6.60 -13.84
N ASP A 83 -9.64 -5.34 -14.16
CA ASP A 83 -9.19 -4.75 -15.41
C ASP A 83 -7.67 -4.81 -15.57
N ALA A 84 -6.93 -4.62 -14.45
CA ALA A 84 -5.47 -4.72 -14.42
C ALA A 84 -4.96 -5.09 -13.03
N GLY A 85 -4.03 -6.02 -12.93
CA GLY A 85 -3.37 -6.37 -11.67
C GLY A 85 -4.09 -7.43 -10.84
N SER A 86 -3.85 -7.37 -9.54
CA SER A 86 -4.32 -8.37 -8.58
C SER A 86 -5.71 -8.01 -8.04
N PRO A 87 -6.73 -8.87 -8.21
CA PRO A 87 -8.07 -8.64 -7.68
C PRO A 87 -8.07 -8.41 -6.16
N ALA A 88 -9.05 -7.67 -5.67
CA ALA A 88 -9.25 -7.32 -4.26
C ALA A 88 -8.18 -6.37 -3.65
N ILE A 89 -7.29 -5.82 -4.47
CA ILE A 89 -6.30 -4.80 -4.04
C ILE A 89 -6.58 -3.51 -4.81
N SER A 90 -7.27 -2.56 -4.20
CA SER A 90 -7.84 -1.33 -4.81
C SER A 90 -8.91 -1.58 -5.89
N ASP A 91 -9.32 -2.82 -6.04
CA ASP A 91 -10.27 -3.29 -7.05
C ASP A 91 -11.36 -4.13 -6.39
N PRO A 92 -12.51 -4.38 -7.07
CA PRO A 92 -13.54 -5.26 -6.54
C PRO A 92 -13.02 -6.65 -6.22
N GLY A 93 -13.49 -7.23 -5.10
CA GLY A 93 -13.13 -8.61 -4.74
C GLY A 93 -13.09 -8.89 -3.25
N GLU A 94 -12.71 -7.91 -2.42
CA GLU A 94 -12.64 -8.08 -0.96
C GLU A 94 -13.93 -8.63 -0.37
N ASP A 95 -15.07 -8.04 -0.73
CA ASP A 95 -16.39 -8.48 -0.27
C ASP A 95 -16.72 -9.92 -0.70
N LEU A 96 -16.33 -10.31 -1.92
CA LEU A 96 -16.54 -11.67 -2.42
C LEU A 96 -15.65 -12.68 -1.71
N VAL A 97 -14.40 -12.33 -1.45
CA VAL A 97 -13.46 -13.15 -0.66
C VAL A 97 -14.02 -13.39 0.74
N ARG A 98 -14.45 -12.32 1.42
CA ARG A 98 -15.06 -12.40 2.73
C ARG A 98 -16.31 -13.29 2.72
N LEU A 99 -17.21 -13.06 1.76
CA LEU A 99 -18.43 -13.85 1.60
C LEU A 99 -18.14 -15.34 1.37
N CYS A 100 -17.15 -15.67 0.57
CA CYS A 100 -16.71 -17.06 0.34
C CYS A 100 -16.14 -17.68 1.62
N ALA A 101 -15.28 -16.95 2.34
CA ALA A 101 -14.69 -17.43 3.59
C ALA A 101 -15.76 -17.72 4.67
N GLU A 102 -16.75 -16.82 4.83
CA GLU A 102 -17.87 -16.98 5.77
C GLU A 102 -18.76 -18.19 5.45
N ASN A 103 -18.79 -18.62 4.17
CA ASN A 103 -19.60 -19.76 3.72
C ASN A 103 -18.77 -21.04 3.45
N GLY A 104 -17.52 -21.09 3.91
CA GLY A 104 -16.69 -22.28 3.79
C GLY A 104 -16.25 -22.63 2.35
N VAL A 105 -16.34 -21.66 1.43
CA VAL A 105 -15.84 -21.82 0.05
C VAL A 105 -14.33 -21.57 0.04
N THR A 106 -13.58 -22.47 -0.57
CA THR A 106 -12.13 -22.32 -0.74
C THR A 106 -11.81 -21.11 -1.62
N VAL A 107 -10.91 -20.24 -1.15
CA VAL A 107 -10.37 -19.14 -1.93
C VAL A 107 -8.88 -19.38 -2.19
N CYS A 108 -8.46 -19.27 -3.44
CA CYS A 108 -7.08 -19.49 -3.86
C CYS A 108 -6.58 -18.28 -4.67
N ALA A 109 -5.50 -17.65 -4.22
CA ALA A 109 -4.85 -16.58 -4.96
C ALA A 109 -3.74 -17.13 -5.85
N ILE A 110 -3.72 -16.69 -7.11
CA ILE A 110 -2.64 -16.99 -8.05
C ILE A 110 -1.65 -15.81 -7.99
N PRO A 111 -0.35 -16.01 -7.74
CA PRO A 111 0.64 -14.95 -7.83
C PRO A 111 0.74 -14.37 -9.24
N GLY A 112 0.84 -13.05 -9.35
CA GLY A 112 0.94 -12.39 -10.66
C GLY A 112 1.17 -10.89 -10.58
N PRO A 113 0.94 -10.13 -11.67
CA PRO A 113 1.21 -8.72 -11.76
C PRO A 113 0.51 -7.92 -10.65
N CYS A 114 1.28 -6.96 -10.07
CA CYS A 114 0.79 -6.07 -9.04
C CYS A 114 1.58 -4.75 -9.07
N ALA A 115 0.94 -3.65 -9.41
CA ALA A 115 1.59 -2.37 -9.63
C ALA A 115 2.29 -1.85 -8.36
N LEU A 116 1.68 -2.02 -7.18
CA LEU A 116 2.27 -1.55 -5.92
C LEU A 116 3.61 -2.22 -5.61
N VAL A 117 3.69 -3.55 -5.75
CA VAL A 117 4.93 -4.31 -5.46
C VAL A 117 5.99 -4.01 -6.53
N THR A 118 5.58 -3.92 -7.80
CA THR A 118 6.48 -3.58 -8.91
C THR A 118 7.10 -2.19 -8.69
N ALA A 119 6.29 -1.17 -8.38
CA ALA A 119 6.76 0.17 -8.10
C ALA A 119 7.69 0.23 -6.88
N LEU A 120 7.29 -0.42 -5.78
CA LEU A 120 8.10 -0.45 -4.55
C LEU A 120 9.48 -1.04 -4.82
N SER A 121 9.55 -2.16 -5.56
CA SER A 121 10.80 -2.88 -5.85
C SER A 121 11.82 -2.02 -6.60
N ILE A 122 11.36 -1.08 -7.44
CA ILE A 122 12.22 -0.23 -8.27
C ILE A 122 12.31 1.21 -7.76
N SER A 123 11.62 1.54 -6.67
CA SER A 123 11.55 2.92 -6.14
C SER A 123 12.89 3.46 -5.66
N GLY A 124 13.74 2.60 -5.12
CA GLY A 124 14.97 2.99 -4.41
C GLY A 124 14.73 3.46 -2.97
N LEU A 125 13.51 3.29 -2.45
CA LEU A 125 13.14 3.58 -1.06
C LEU A 125 13.12 2.29 -0.21
N PRO A 126 13.14 2.38 1.12
CA PRO A 126 13.11 1.20 2.00
C PRO A 126 11.87 0.33 1.73
N THR A 127 12.09 -0.98 1.52
CA THR A 127 11.04 -1.95 1.18
C THR A 127 10.65 -2.89 2.32
N GLY A 128 11.41 -2.89 3.42
CA GLY A 128 11.21 -3.84 4.53
C GLY A 128 9.90 -3.65 5.30
N ARG A 129 9.42 -2.41 5.38
CA ARG A 129 8.12 -2.05 5.97
C ARG A 129 7.51 -0.92 5.13
N PHE A 130 6.26 -1.09 4.72
CA PHE A 130 5.55 -0.11 3.92
C PHE A 130 4.06 -0.13 4.24
N THR A 131 3.35 0.91 3.80
CA THR A 131 1.90 0.99 3.81
C THR A 131 1.37 1.17 2.40
N PHE A 132 0.21 0.63 2.13
CA PHE A 132 -0.50 0.85 0.89
C PHE A 132 -1.74 1.70 1.17
N GLU A 133 -1.74 2.91 0.66
CA GLU A 133 -2.76 3.94 0.92
C GLU A 133 -3.82 4.00 -0.20
N GLY A 134 -3.58 3.29 -1.32
CA GLY A 134 -4.50 3.26 -2.47
C GLY A 134 -4.66 4.62 -3.13
N PHE A 135 -5.89 4.90 -3.62
CA PHE A 135 -6.23 6.20 -4.18
C PHE A 135 -6.71 7.17 -3.10
N LEU A 136 -6.16 8.37 -3.09
CA LEU A 136 -6.63 9.42 -2.19
C LEU A 136 -8.05 9.88 -2.56
N SER A 137 -8.84 10.21 -1.54
CA SER A 137 -10.22 10.66 -1.71
C SER A 137 -10.32 11.89 -2.61
N VAL A 138 -11.31 11.91 -3.49
CA VAL A 138 -11.68 13.10 -4.29
C VAL A 138 -12.21 14.23 -3.41
N ASN A 139 -12.79 13.92 -2.26
CA ASN A 139 -13.22 14.89 -1.28
C ASN A 139 -12.00 15.50 -0.58
N LYS A 140 -11.81 16.81 -0.72
CA LYS A 140 -10.65 17.53 -0.18
C LYS A 140 -10.49 17.34 1.33
N LYS A 141 -11.58 17.41 2.11
CA LYS A 141 -11.52 17.28 3.57
C LYS A 141 -11.03 15.89 3.98
N SER A 142 -11.65 14.84 3.45
CA SER A 142 -11.24 13.44 3.74
C SER A 142 -9.81 13.16 3.29
N ARG A 143 -9.38 13.73 2.15
CA ARG A 143 -8.00 13.59 1.66
C ARG A 143 -7.00 14.26 2.60
N GLN A 144 -7.29 15.46 3.07
CA GLN A 144 -6.43 16.18 4.04
C GLN A 144 -6.40 15.48 5.41
N GLU A 145 -7.53 14.96 5.89
CA GLU A 145 -7.59 14.17 7.13
C GLU A 145 -6.72 12.91 7.01
N HIS A 146 -6.81 12.18 5.90
CA HIS A 146 -5.98 11.01 5.63
C HIS A 146 -4.49 11.37 5.63
N LEU A 147 -4.07 12.39 4.85
CA LEU A 147 -2.67 12.81 4.79
C LEU A 147 -2.15 13.35 6.11
N THR A 148 -2.97 14.04 6.89
CA THR A 148 -2.61 14.50 8.24
C THR A 148 -2.31 13.31 9.17
N GLY A 149 -3.08 12.23 9.06
CA GLY A 149 -2.83 10.99 9.81
C GLY A 149 -1.52 10.30 9.45
N LEU A 150 -1.00 10.55 8.24
CA LEU A 150 0.23 9.95 7.73
C LEU A 150 1.48 10.82 7.93
N LYS A 151 1.35 12.02 8.52
CA LYS A 151 2.45 12.99 8.64
C LYS A 151 3.71 12.42 9.30
N ASP A 152 3.53 11.65 10.37
CA ASP A 152 4.61 11.04 11.15
C ASP A 152 4.82 9.54 10.80
N GLU A 153 4.21 9.04 9.71
CA GLU A 153 4.41 7.66 9.25
C GLU A 153 5.86 7.46 8.81
N THR A 154 6.56 6.53 9.46
CA THR A 154 8.00 6.25 9.22
C THR A 154 8.24 5.20 8.16
N ARG A 155 7.21 4.43 7.78
CA ARG A 155 7.29 3.43 6.71
C ARG A 155 7.17 4.08 5.35
N THR A 156 7.67 3.44 4.31
CA THR A 156 7.42 3.83 2.93
C THR A 156 5.92 3.74 2.62
N MET A 157 5.34 4.78 2.03
CA MET A 157 3.92 4.86 1.68
C MET A 157 3.73 4.72 0.18
N ILE A 158 2.71 3.97 -0.25
CA ILE A 158 2.43 3.74 -1.67
C ILE A 158 1.02 4.22 -1.99
N PHE A 159 0.90 5.10 -3.00
CA PHE A 159 -0.37 5.63 -3.48
C PHE A 159 -0.54 5.29 -4.96
N TYR A 160 -1.76 5.05 -5.39
CA TYR A 160 -2.13 5.04 -6.81
C TYR A 160 -2.67 6.41 -7.20
N GLU A 161 -2.36 6.87 -8.41
CA GLU A 161 -2.88 8.14 -8.86
C GLU A 161 -3.12 8.21 -10.38
N ALA A 162 -4.22 8.85 -10.74
CA ALA A 162 -4.57 9.13 -12.12
C ALA A 162 -3.89 10.44 -12.62
N PRO A 163 -3.54 10.55 -13.90
CA PRO A 163 -2.80 11.70 -14.41
C PRO A 163 -3.49 13.03 -14.15
N HIS A 164 -4.81 13.08 -14.29
CA HIS A 164 -5.58 14.32 -14.11
C HIS A 164 -5.65 14.84 -12.66
N LYS A 165 -5.26 14.03 -11.68
CA LYS A 165 -5.21 14.40 -10.25
C LYS A 165 -3.78 14.59 -9.74
N LEU A 166 -2.77 14.09 -10.47
CA LEU A 166 -1.40 14.00 -9.98
C LEU A 166 -0.88 15.31 -9.39
N LEU A 167 -1.02 16.42 -10.10
CA LEU A 167 -0.52 17.71 -9.62
C LEU A 167 -1.20 18.17 -8.31
N THR A 168 -2.52 17.97 -8.20
CA THR A 168 -3.24 18.28 -6.97
C THR A 168 -2.75 17.41 -5.81
N THR A 169 -2.56 16.13 -6.06
CA THR A 169 -2.06 15.18 -5.07
C THR A 169 -0.64 15.52 -4.64
N LEU A 170 0.26 15.87 -5.57
CA LEU A 170 1.62 16.29 -5.23
C LEU A 170 1.63 17.54 -4.33
N ARG A 171 0.80 18.53 -4.62
CA ARG A 171 0.67 19.74 -3.77
C ARG A 171 0.15 19.40 -2.37
N ASP A 172 -0.88 18.55 -2.28
CA ASP A 172 -1.40 18.10 -0.99
C ASP A 172 -0.35 17.28 -0.19
N LEU A 173 0.49 16.49 -0.88
CA LEU A 173 1.61 15.75 -0.26
C LEU A 173 2.72 16.71 0.22
N VAL A 174 3.03 17.76 -0.55
CA VAL A 174 3.97 18.83 -0.13
C VAL A 174 3.45 19.52 1.13
N ASP A 175 2.18 19.91 1.15
CA ASP A 175 1.55 20.58 2.30
C ASP A 175 1.58 19.69 3.56
N ALA A 176 1.40 18.38 3.40
CA ALA A 176 1.33 17.44 4.53
C ALA A 176 2.71 16.99 5.02
N PHE A 177 3.66 16.73 4.12
CA PHE A 177 4.93 16.05 4.42
C PHE A 177 6.17 16.94 4.24
N GLY A 178 6.03 18.12 3.63
CA GLY A 178 7.12 19.03 3.31
C GLY A 178 7.77 18.76 1.95
N GLU A 179 8.42 19.80 1.41
CA GLU A 179 9.02 19.77 0.06
C GLU A 179 10.17 18.78 -0.07
N GLU A 180 10.96 18.59 1.00
CA GLU A 180 12.17 17.75 1.02
C GLU A 180 11.89 16.24 1.10
N ARG A 181 10.64 15.84 1.36
CA ARG A 181 10.27 14.43 1.42
C ARG A 181 10.52 13.74 0.09
N LYS A 182 11.27 12.64 0.11
CA LYS A 182 11.60 11.88 -1.10
C LYS A 182 10.40 11.14 -1.66
N ILE A 183 10.28 11.14 -2.98
CA ILE A 183 9.28 10.40 -3.73
C ILE A 183 9.92 9.71 -4.94
N SER A 184 9.38 8.54 -5.28
CA SER A 184 9.61 7.87 -6.56
C SER A 184 8.28 7.80 -7.30
N LEU A 185 8.19 8.46 -8.46
CA LEU A 185 7.03 8.41 -9.34
C LEU A 185 7.27 7.32 -10.38
N CYS A 186 6.53 6.21 -10.28
CA CYS A 186 6.58 5.12 -11.24
C CYS A 186 5.40 5.29 -12.21
N ARG A 187 5.69 5.57 -13.47
CA ARG A 187 4.72 5.87 -14.51
C ARG A 187 4.68 4.76 -15.55
N GLU A 188 3.48 4.39 -16.01
CA GLU A 188 3.27 3.46 -17.13
C GLU A 188 4.07 2.15 -16.99
N LEU A 189 4.07 1.58 -15.77
CA LEU A 189 4.78 0.34 -15.45
C LEU A 189 4.44 -0.77 -16.46
N THR A 190 5.45 -1.50 -16.91
CA THR A 190 5.43 -2.59 -17.89
C THR A 190 5.07 -2.16 -19.33
N LYS A 191 4.71 -0.89 -19.55
CA LYS A 191 4.32 -0.36 -20.87
C LYS A 191 5.53 0.24 -21.60
N LEU A 192 5.34 0.58 -22.89
CA LEU A 192 6.39 1.14 -23.75
C LEU A 192 7.02 2.42 -23.20
N HIS A 193 6.26 3.22 -22.45
CA HIS A 193 6.70 4.50 -21.89
C HIS A 193 6.88 4.40 -20.36
N GLU A 194 7.32 3.25 -19.88
CA GLU A 194 7.68 3.07 -18.48
C GLU A 194 8.76 4.06 -18.07
N GLU A 195 8.53 4.73 -16.95
CA GLU A 195 9.45 5.72 -16.42
C GLU A 195 9.43 5.71 -14.89
N VAL A 196 10.62 5.87 -14.27
CA VAL A 196 10.76 6.04 -12.83
C VAL A 196 11.55 7.31 -12.54
N ARG A 197 10.90 8.29 -11.92
CA ARG A 197 11.52 9.54 -11.48
C ARG A 197 11.67 9.55 -9.98
N ARG A 198 12.90 9.74 -9.50
CA ARG A 198 13.24 9.85 -8.08
C ARG A 198 13.65 11.28 -7.80
N MET A 199 12.94 11.94 -6.92
CA MET A 199 13.14 13.36 -6.59
C MET A 199 12.52 13.69 -5.22
N THR A 200 12.48 14.96 -4.84
CA THR A 200 11.70 15.42 -3.70
C THR A 200 10.26 15.75 -4.11
N LEU A 201 9.35 15.87 -3.15
CA LEU A 201 7.96 16.26 -3.41
C LEU A 201 7.89 17.65 -4.04
N GLY A 202 8.72 18.61 -3.58
CA GLY A 202 8.80 19.96 -4.15
C GLY A 202 9.24 19.94 -5.62
N GLU A 203 10.31 19.20 -5.92
CA GLU A 203 10.78 19.02 -7.31
C GLU A 203 9.71 18.36 -8.20
N ALA A 204 8.99 17.35 -7.68
CA ALA A 204 7.92 16.68 -8.40
C ALA A 204 6.75 17.63 -8.71
N ALA A 205 6.32 18.43 -7.73
CA ALA A 205 5.26 19.41 -7.93
C ALA A 205 5.65 20.44 -8.99
N ALA A 206 6.87 21.02 -8.91
CA ALA A 206 7.37 21.98 -9.87
C ALA A 206 7.48 21.39 -11.30
N TYR A 207 7.97 20.16 -11.40
CA TYR A 207 8.09 19.49 -12.70
C TYR A 207 6.73 19.30 -13.40
N TYR A 208 5.71 18.86 -12.65
CA TYR A 208 4.38 18.60 -13.23
C TYR A 208 3.49 19.85 -13.33
N GLU A 209 3.92 21.01 -12.83
CA GLU A 209 3.33 22.31 -13.18
C GLU A 209 3.62 22.69 -14.63
N GLU A 210 4.83 22.38 -15.10
CA GLU A 210 5.27 22.70 -16.48
C GLU A 210 4.97 21.57 -17.46
N THR A 211 4.98 20.31 -16.98
CA THR A 211 4.83 19.12 -17.81
C THR A 211 3.49 18.42 -17.52
N PRO A 212 2.50 18.50 -18.43
CA PRO A 212 1.22 17.84 -18.23
C PRO A 212 1.38 16.32 -18.00
N PRO A 213 0.88 15.77 -16.88
CA PRO A 213 1.02 14.34 -16.59
C PRO A 213 0.19 13.49 -17.55
N ARG A 214 0.74 12.36 -17.98
CA ARG A 214 0.09 11.38 -18.87
C ARG A 214 0.34 9.97 -18.36
N GLY A 215 -0.63 9.08 -18.58
CA GLY A 215 -0.54 7.69 -18.16
C GLY A 215 -0.88 7.51 -16.68
N GLU A 216 -0.65 6.32 -16.16
CA GLU A 216 -0.98 5.91 -14.79
C GLU A 216 0.25 5.99 -13.90
N PHE A 217 0.05 6.34 -12.64
CA PHE A 217 1.13 6.56 -11.70
C PHE A 217 0.98 5.70 -10.45
N VAL A 218 2.12 5.19 -9.98
CA VAL A 218 2.28 4.73 -8.60
C VAL A 218 3.28 5.65 -7.93
N LEU A 219 2.86 6.28 -6.84
CA LEU A 219 3.65 7.18 -6.03
C LEU A 219 4.21 6.40 -4.84
N VAL A 220 5.52 6.29 -4.75
CA VAL A 220 6.20 5.67 -3.60
C VAL A 220 6.87 6.79 -2.83
N VAL A 221 6.34 7.11 -1.64
CA VAL A 221 6.78 8.24 -0.81
C VAL A 221 7.56 7.71 0.39
N ALA A 222 8.71 8.32 0.68
CA ALA A 222 9.49 7.96 1.85
C ALA A 222 8.72 8.24 3.15
N GLY A 223 8.91 7.40 4.15
CA GLY A 223 8.45 7.67 5.50
C GLY A 223 9.08 8.93 6.11
N ALA A 224 8.53 9.41 7.21
CA ALA A 224 9.19 10.42 8.03
C ALA A 224 10.54 9.89 8.50
N GLU A 225 11.54 10.75 8.54
CA GLU A 225 12.75 10.40 9.27
C GLU A 225 12.33 10.11 10.72
N GLU A 226 12.76 8.97 11.23
CA GLU A 226 12.64 8.75 12.67
C GLU A 226 13.28 9.97 13.32
N LYS A 227 12.45 10.78 13.99
CA LYS A 227 13.02 11.79 14.89
C LYS A 227 13.92 10.98 15.79
N ALA A 228 15.25 11.13 15.63
CA ALA A 228 16.14 10.70 16.67
C ALA A 228 15.48 11.26 17.93
N GLU A 229 15.00 10.41 18.84
CA GLU A 229 14.66 10.88 20.16
C GLU A 229 15.86 11.74 20.49
N GLU A 230 15.67 13.07 20.70
CA GLU A 230 16.77 13.90 21.20
C GLU A 230 17.22 13.16 22.44
N GLY A 231 18.25 12.36 22.24
CA GLY A 231 18.69 11.42 23.26
C GLY A 231 18.96 12.29 24.46
N CYS A 232 18.23 12.07 25.54
CA CYS A 232 18.30 12.87 26.76
C CYS A 232 19.77 13.26 26.93
N THR A 233 20.11 14.54 26.75
CA THR A 233 21.51 14.96 26.90
C THR A 233 22.00 14.53 28.27
N PHE A 234 23.27 14.28 28.44
CA PHE A 234 23.80 13.86 29.74
C PHE A 234 23.44 14.88 30.83
N GLU A 235 23.40 16.19 30.49
CA GLU A 235 22.99 17.26 31.41
C GLU A 235 21.50 17.13 31.76
N ALA A 236 20.62 16.93 30.79
CA ALA A 236 19.20 16.69 31.05
C ALA A 236 18.94 15.41 31.86
N ALA A 237 19.74 14.37 31.66
CA ALA A 237 19.68 13.17 32.50
C ALA A 237 20.12 13.45 33.95
N LEU A 238 21.14 14.29 34.16
CA LEU A 238 21.53 14.72 35.50
C LEU A 238 20.46 15.56 36.20
N ASP A 239 19.80 16.44 35.46
CA ASP A 239 18.68 17.25 36.01
C ASP A 239 17.48 16.35 36.38
N LEU A 240 17.20 15.33 35.61
CA LEU A 240 16.20 14.30 35.96
C LEU A 240 16.59 13.56 37.25
N VAL A 241 17.88 13.20 37.45
CA VAL A 241 18.36 12.57 38.69
C VAL A 241 18.13 13.52 39.88
N ARG A 242 18.51 14.77 39.73
CA ARG A 242 18.35 15.80 40.78
C ARG A 242 16.86 16.02 41.12
N ALA A 243 16.01 16.07 40.13
CA ALA A 243 14.56 16.18 40.33
C ALA A 243 14.00 14.98 41.12
N ARG A 244 14.38 13.76 40.79
CA ARG A 244 13.98 12.55 41.52
C ARG A 244 14.50 12.53 42.96
N MET A 245 15.68 13.04 43.18
CA MET A 245 16.21 13.18 44.54
C MET A 245 15.42 14.22 45.35
N ALA A 246 15.03 15.33 44.73
CA ALA A 246 14.17 16.36 45.37
C ALA A 246 12.75 15.81 45.72
N GLU A 247 12.26 14.81 44.98
CA GLU A 247 11.04 14.07 45.29
C GLU A 247 11.22 13.05 46.44
N GLY A 248 12.40 12.94 47.04
CA GLY A 248 12.67 12.09 48.18
C GLY A 248 13.30 10.72 47.90
N LEU A 249 13.67 10.43 46.63
CA LEU A 249 14.38 9.20 46.32
C LEU A 249 15.84 9.24 46.78
N SER A 250 16.41 8.08 47.18
CA SER A 250 17.84 7.97 47.41
C SER A 250 18.58 8.22 46.08
N THR A 251 19.79 8.79 46.15
CA THR A 251 20.67 8.99 44.98
C THR A 251 20.81 7.72 44.15
N LYS A 252 20.94 6.57 44.81
CA LYS A 252 21.08 5.25 44.17
C LYS A 252 19.83 4.84 43.39
N ASP A 253 18.65 5.09 43.94
CA ASP A 253 17.39 4.75 43.30
C ASP A 253 17.04 5.74 42.18
N ALA A 254 17.27 7.04 42.38
CA ALA A 254 17.13 8.07 41.37
C ALA A 254 17.98 7.76 40.12
N VAL A 255 19.29 7.50 40.34
CA VAL A 255 20.22 7.11 39.28
C VAL A 255 19.77 5.82 38.56
N LYS A 256 19.29 4.81 39.31
CA LYS A 256 18.83 3.54 38.74
C LYS A 256 17.61 3.76 37.82
N GLN A 257 16.66 4.61 38.22
CA GLN A 257 15.50 4.93 37.42
C GLN A 257 15.88 5.71 36.16
N VAL A 258 16.65 6.76 36.30
CA VAL A 258 17.06 7.63 35.17
C VAL A 258 17.93 6.87 34.17
N ALA A 259 18.88 6.04 34.64
CA ALA A 259 19.67 5.19 33.78
C ALA A 259 18.84 4.23 32.93
N LYS A 260 17.73 3.69 33.49
CA LYS A 260 16.81 2.84 32.74
C LYS A 260 16.00 3.64 31.70
N LEU A 261 15.68 4.89 32.01
CA LEU A 261 14.87 5.77 31.15
C LEU A 261 15.70 6.34 29.99
N THR A 262 16.96 6.74 30.26
CA THR A 262 17.80 7.51 29.33
C THR A 262 18.87 6.67 28.63
N GLY A 263 19.11 5.43 29.08
CA GLY A 263 20.15 4.55 28.54
C GLY A 263 21.58 4.88 29.01
N PHE A 264 21.79 5.94 29.78
CA PHE A 264 23.13 6.26 30.33
C PHE A 264 23.60 5.24 31.36
N ALA A 265 24.90 5.02 31.43
CA ALA A 265 25.48 4.11 32.39
C ALA A 265 25.30 4.65 33.83
N LYS A 266 24.89 3.79 34.76
CA LYS A 266 24.59 4.14 36.17
C LYS A 266 25.75 4.79 36.88
N ASN A 267 26.97 4.27 36.66
CA ASN A 267 28.20 4.80 37.26
C ASN A 267 28.49 6.23 36.79
N LEU A 268 28.28 6.55 35.50
CA LEU A 268 28.49 7.89 34.98
C LEU A 268 27.54 8.92 35.59
N LEU A 269 26.25 8.56 35.68
CA LEU A 269 25.24 9.42 36.32
C LEU A 269 25.51 9.59 37.82
N TYR A 270 25.89 8.52 38.50
CA TYR A 270 26.17 8.54 39.95
C TYR A 270 27.35 9.42 40.25
N ASP A 271 28.48 9.25 39.53
CA ASP A 271 29.73 10.02 39.75
C ASP A 271 29.53 11.51 39.46
N ALA A 272 28.66 11.87 38.50
CA ALA A 272 28.39 13.25 38.14
C ALA A 272 27.41 13.97 39.11
N VAL A 273 26.59 13.22 39.86
CA VAL A 273 25.65 13.80 40.84
C VAL A 273 26.26 13.89 42.24
N VAL A 274 27.25 13.03 42.59
CA VAL A 274 27.85 12.98 43.89
C VAL A 274 29.11 13.88 44.00
N LYS A 275 29.69 14.29 42.85
CA LYS A 275 30.72 15.31 42.77
C LYS A 275 30.13 16.72 42.84
#